data_0a8639e451d5fe879fa423da26a0063e
#
_entry.id   0a8639e451d5fe879fa423da26a0063e
#
_cell.length_a   1.000
_cell.length_b   1.000
_cell.length_c   1.000
_cell.angle_alpha   90.00
_cell.angle_beta   90.00
_cell.angle_gamma   90.00
#
_symmetry.space_group_name_H-M   'P 1'
#
loop_
_entity.id
_entity.type
_entity.pdbx_description
1 polymer ?
#
loop_
_entity_poly.entity_id
_entity_poly.type
_entity_poly.pdbx_seq_one_letter_code
_entity_poly.pdbx_strand_id
1 'polypeptide(L)'
;EMKARWVGLFASRVGILDDGQGWKRVTFVKDGAEDMDLLRTMEILKKLAWVTLIKDFRVQRLQKRSEIMLTRLWEAFADRETGKLLLPPDWVESYERQKGTWPWERLAADYIAGMTDAYAEKVYTELFASRSGSIYERD
;
A
#
# COMPACT_ATOMS: atom_id res chain seq x y z
N GLU A 1 5.65 -16.72 22.70
CA GLU A 1 5.00 -16.26 23.98
C GLU A 1 5.04 -14.73 24.13
N MET A 2 6.20 -14.08 24.00
CA MET A 2 6.32 -12.63 24.22
C MET A 2 5.44 -11.79 23.30
N LYS A 3 5.34 -12.11 21.99
CA LYS A 3 4.49 -11.38 21.02
C LYS A 3 3.01 -11.45 21.40
N ALA A 4 2.51 -12.62 21.75
CA ALA A 4 1.11 -12.82 22.12
C ALA A 4 0.74 -12.03 23.38
N ARG A 5 1.65 -11.93 24.35
CA ARG A 5 1.47 -11.16 25.57
C ARG A 5 1.34 -9.65 25.31
N TRP A 6 2.19 -9.09 24.41
CA TRP A 6 2.10 -7.68 24.04
C TRP A 6 0.84 -7.37 23.23
N VAL A 7 0.49 -8.22 22.25
CA VAL A 7 -0.76 -8.07 21.47
C VAL A 7 -1.96 -8.11 22.41
N GLY A 8 -2.01 -9.07 23.36
CA GLY A 8 -3.10 -9.13 24.34
C GLY A 8 -3.17 -7.89 25.21
N LEU A 9 -2.03 -7.36 25.69
CA LEU A 9 -2.00 -6.14 26.48
C LEU A 9 -2.54 -4.92 25.71
N PHE A 10 -2.05 -4.71 24.50
CA PHE A 10 -2.52 -3.59 23.67
C PHE A 10 -4.00 -3.73 23.31
N ALA A 11 -4.44 -4.92 22.88
CA ALA A 11 -5.82 -5.16 22.49
C ALA A 11 -6.81 -4.97 23.69
N SER A 12 -6.44 -5.39 24.89
CA SER A 12 -7.28 -5.25 26.08
C SER A 12 -7.41 -3.82 26.60
N ARG A 13 -6.54 -2.92 26.12
CA ARG A 13 -6.52 -1.51 26.55
C ARG A 13 -7.07 -0.53 25.51
N VAL A 14 -7.42 -1.00 24.31
CA VAL A 14 -8.05 -0.14 23.30
C VAL A 14 -9.45 0.25 23.76
N GLY A 15 -9.71 1.54 23.77
CA GLY A 15 -11.00 2.11 24.15
C GLY A 15 -11.32 3.37 23.34
N ILE A 16 -12.52 3.86 23.54
CA ILE A 16 -13.00 5.09 22.91
C ILE A 16 -13.17 6.13 24.03
N LEU A 17 -12.47 7.24 23.92
CA LEU A 17 -12.68 8.40 24.78
C LEU A 17 -13.42 9.50 24.01
N ASP A 18 -14.37 10.13 24.69
CA ASP A 18 -15.04 11.34 24.23
C ASP A 18 -14.25 12.55 24.71
N ASP A 19 -13.94 13.49 23.83
CA ASP A 19 -13.20 14.71 24.17
C ASP A 19 -14.09 15.82 24.74
N GLY A 20 -15.38 15.54 24.92
CA GLY A 20 -16.36 16.51 25.41
C GLY A 20 -16.81 17.56 24.38
N GLN A 21 -16.29 17.49 23.16
CA GLN A 21 -16.66 18.37 22.03
C GLN A 21 -17.44 17.63 20.93
N GLY A 22 -17.84 16.40 21.21
CA GLY A 22 -18.58 15.54 20.28
C GLY A 22 -17.70 14.66 19.39
N TRP A 23 -16.38 14.70 19.53
CA TRP A 23 -15.44 13.81 18.82
C TRP A 23 -15.07 12.62 19.68
N LYS A 24 -15.11 11.44 19.08
CA LYS A 24 -14.68 10.20 19.72
C LYS A 24 -13.33 9.78 19.18
N ARG A 25 -12.36 9.57 20.06
CA ARG A 25 -11.01 9.16 19.72
C ARG A 25 -10.74 7.74 20.20
N VAL A 26 -10.22 6.90 19.34
CA VAL A 26 -9.70 5.57 19.72
C VAL A 26 -8.32 5.76 20.34
N THR A 27 -8.12 5.29 21.56
CA THR A 27 -6.86 5.38 22.29
C THR A 27 -6.70 4.22 23.26
N PHE A 28 -5.61 4.17 24.01
CA PHE A 28 -5.45 3.22 25.12
C PHE A 28 -6.04 3.80 26.39
N VAL A 29 -6.86 3.00 27.08
CA VAL A 29 -7.63 3.42 28.25
C VAL A 29 -7.31 2.52 29.44
N LYS A 30 -7.13 3.14 30.62
CA LYS A 30 -7.02 2.50 31.91
C LYS A 30 -7.86 3.26 32.93
N ASP A 31 -8.71 2.55 33.64
CA ASP A 31 -9.56 3.12 34.71
C ASP A 31 -10.40 4.33 34.24
N GLY A 32 -10.89 4.30 32.98
CA GLY A 32 -11.72 5.36 32.39
C GLY A 32 -10.96 6.58 31.87
N ALA A 33 -9.63 6.60 31.99
CA ALA A 33 -8.77 7.67 31.49
C ALA A 33 -7.76 7.14 30.45
N GLU A 34 -7.05 8.04 29.78
CA GLU A 34 -6.03 7.67 28.81
C GLU A 34 -4.82 7.02 29.50
N ASP A 35 -4.41 5.86 29.02
CA ASP A 35 -3.24 5.13 29.54
C ASP A 35 -1.94 5.73 28.97
N MET A 36 -1.43 6.77 29.63
CA MET A 36 -0.25 7.50 29.21
C MET A 36 1.02 6.64 29.22
N ASP A 37 1.13 5.65 30.09
CA ASP A 37 2.31 4.78 30.16
C ASP A 37 2.33 3.82 28.97
N LEU A 38 1.17 3.30 28.59
CA LEU A 38 1.06 2.46 27.41
C LEU A 38 1.29 3.24 26.11
N LEU A 39 0.80 4.48 26.03
CA LEU A 39 1.07 5.37 24.91
C LEU A 39 2.56 5.68 24.76
N ARG A 40 3.25 6.03 25.86
CA ARG A 40 4.70 6.26 25.85
C ARG A 40 5.47 5.01 25.44
N THR A 41 5.07 3.86 25.95
CA THR A 41 5.67 2.57 25.57
C THR A 41 5.52 2.32 24.07
N MET A 42 4.34 2.57 23.52
CA MET A 42 4.09 2.43 22.09
C MET A 42 4.92 3.40 21.24
N GLU A 43 5.09 4.64 21.69
CA GLU A 43 5.97 5.62 21.01
C GLU A 43 7.44 5.19 21.02
N ILE A 44 7.92 4.67 22.13
CA ILE A 44 9.28 4.13 22.22
C ILE A 44 9.46 2.95 21.27
N LEU A 45 8.51 2.01 21.25
CA LEU A 45 8.54 0.86 20.35
C LEU A 45 8.49 1.30 18.87
N LYS A 46 7.68 2.30 18.52
CA LYS A 46 7.64 2.88 17.17
C LYS A 46 8.98 3.50 16.79
N LYS A 47 9.59 4.29 17.68
CA LYS A 47 10.92 4.87 17.45
C LYS A 47 11.99 3.81 17.27
N LEU A 48 11.96 2.76 18.10
CA LEU A 48 12.90 1.66 17.99
C LEU A 48 12.74 0.92 16.64
N ALA A 49 11.50 0.59 16.26
CA ALA A 49 11.21 -0.01 14.96
C ALA A 49 11.64 0.89 13.79
N TRP A 50 11.42 2.18 13.90
CA TRP A 50 11.85 3.15 12.90
C TRP A 50 13.37 3.13 12.69
N VAL A 51 14.14 3.20 13.78
CA VAL A 51 15.61 3.23 13.71
C VAL A 51 16.19 1.90 13.25
N THR A 52 15.65 0.78 13.75
CA THR A 52 16.25 -0.55 13.52
C THR A 52 15.76 -1.23 12.25
N LEU A 53 14.50 -1.01 11.85
CA LEU A 53 13.89 -1.69 10.70
C LEU A 53 13.70 -0.74 9.52
N ILE A 54 13.03 0.39 9.74
CA ILE A 54 12.64 1.28 8.63
C ILE A 54 13.86 1.97 8.01
N LYS A 55 14.87 2.35 8.82
CA LYS A 55 16.11 2.94 8.32
C LYS A 55 17.15 1.95 7.83
N ASP A 56 16.88 0.64 7.89
CA ASP A 56 17.78 -0.34 7.32
C ASP A 56 17.91 -0.12 5.79
N PHE A 57 19.16 -0.13 5.30
CA PHE A 57 19.44 0.12 3.88
C PHE A 57 18.75 -0.86 2.93
N ARG A 58 18.48 -2.09 3.38
CA ARG A 58 17.78 -3.12 2.60
C ARG A 58 16.32 -2.73 2.42
N VAL A 59 15.67 -2.24 3.48
CA VAL A 59 14.29 -1.74 3.43
C VAL A 59 14.20 -0.50 2.55
N GLN A 60 15.14 0.43 2.68
CA GLN A 60 15.22 1.63 1.84
C GLN A 60 15.39 1.30 0.35
N ARG A 61 16.20 0.28 0.02
CA ARG A 61 16.33 -0.19 -1.37
C ARG A 61 15.03 -0.79 -1.90
N LEU A 62 14.33 -1.60 -1.11
CA LEU A 62 13.03 -2.16 -1.49
C LEU A 62 12.00 -1.06 -1.71
N GLN A 63 11.92 -0.11 -0.80
CA GLN A 63 11.02 1.04 -0.93
C GLN A 63 11.31 1.85 -2.20
N LYS A 64 12.58 2.16 -2.47
CA LYS A 64 12.96 2.90 -3.68
C LYS A 64 12.69 2.13 -4.96
N ARG A 65 12.91 0.82 -4.96
CA ARG A 65 12.56 -0.06 -6.09
C ARG A 65 11.05 -0.04 -6.36
N SER A 66 10.23 -0.17 -5.31
CA SER A 66 8.77 -0.14 -5.44
C SER A 66 8.27 1.21 -5.93
N GLU A 67 8.82 2.31 -5.43
CA GLU A 67 8.51 3.67 -5.89
C GLU A 67 8.78 3.83 -7.39
N ILE A 68 9.96 3.42 -7.86
CA ILE A 68 10.33 3.49 -9.28
C ILE A 68 9.40 2.61 -10.12
N MET A 69 9.12 1.39 -9.67
CA MET A 69 8.24 0.46 -10.37
C MET A 69 6.83 1.03 -10.52
N LEU A 70 6.23 1.49 -9.43
CA LEU A 70 4.88 2.06 -9.44
C LEU A 70 4.79 3.34 -10.28
N THR A 71 5.80 4.20 -10.22
CA THR A 71 5.86 5.42 -11.05
C THR A 71 5.86 5.07 -12.53
N ARG A 72 6.68 4.13 -12.96
CA ARG A 72 6.74 3.72 -14.36
C ARG A 72 5.48 3.00 -14.84
N LEU A 73 4.89 2.15 -14.02
CA LEU A 73 3.60 1.53 -14.32
C LEU A 73 2.51 2.59 -14.46
N TRP A 74 2.51 3.58 -13.57
CA TRP A 74 1.60 4.72 -13.65
C TRP A 74 1.78 5.50 -14.97
N GLU A 75 2.99 5.87 -15.32
CA GLU A 75 3.31 6.57 -16.58
C GLU A 75 2.83 5.80 -17.81
N ALA A 76 2.96 4.46 -17.80
CA ALA A 76 2.53 3.62 -18.91
C ALA A 76 1.01 3.49 -19.02
N PHE A 77 0.28 3.41 -17.90
CA PHE A 77 -1.16 3.18 -17.91
C PHE A 77 -2.00 4.45 -17.85
N ALA A 78 -1.49 5.56 -17.29
CA ALA A 78 -2.24 6.80 -17.13
C ALA A 78 -2.42 7.56 -18.46
N ASP A 79 -1.51 7.39 -19.41
CA ASP A 79 -1.75 7.87 -20.78
C ASP A 79 -2.83 7.01 -21.46
N ARG A 80 -3.92 7.63 -21.88
CA ARG A 80 -5.07 6.93 -22.43
C ARG A 80 -4.78 6.19 -23.74
N GLU A 81 -3.95 6.74 -24.59
CA GLU A 81 -3.62 6.15 -25.88
C GLU A 81 -2.84 4.85 -25.70
N THR A 82 -1.79 4.92 -24.91
CA THR A 82 -0.92 3.77 -24.60
C THR A 82 -1.62 2.78 -23.64
N GLY A 83 -2.27 3.30 -22.61
CA GLY A 83 -2.93 2.48 -21.59
C GLY A 83 -4.03 1.58 -22.16
N LYS A 84 -4.78 2.00 -23.16
CA LYS A 84 -5.77 1.16 -23.86
C LYS A 84 -5.16 -0.09 -24.49
N LEU A 85 -3.92 -0.02 -24.91
CA LEU A 85 -3.22 -1.13 -25.54
C LEU A 85 -2.57 -2.08 -24.52
N LEU A 86 -2.31 -1.58 -23.32
CA LEU A 86 -1.59 -2.29 -22.26
C LEU A 86 -2.51 -2.89 -21.20
N LEU A 87 -3.70 -2.32 -20.99
CA LEU A 87 -4.66 -2.83 -20.03
C LEU A 87 -5.43 -4.04 -20.58
N PRO A 88 -5.84 -4.99 -19.72
CA PRO A 88 -6.70 -6.09 -20.13
C PRO A 88 -8.02 -5.59 -20.74
N PRO A 89 -8.51 -6.26 -21.79
CA PRO A 89 -9.71 -5.80 -22.53
C PRO A 89 -10.95 -5.61 -21.66
N ASP A 90 -11.16 -6.48 -20.67
CA ASP A 90 -12.30 -6.43 -19.75
C ASP A 90 -12.31 -5.14 -18.90
N TRP A 91 -11.15 -4.62 -18.51
CA TRP A 91 -11.01 -3.35 -17.82
C TRP A 91 -11.36 -2.18 -18.72
N VAL A 92 -10.84 -2.19 -19.94
CA VAL A 92 -11.13 -1.15 -20.93
C VAL A 92 -12.62 -1.14 -21.30
N GLU A 93 -13.22 -2.30 -21.54
CA GLU A 93 -14.66 -2.40 -21.83
C GLU A 93 -15.52 -1.95 -20.65
N SER A 94 -15.14 -2.27 -19.43
CA SER A 94 -15.83 -1.81 -18.22
C SER A 94 -15.81 -0.29 -18.11
N TYR A 95 -14.67 0.33 -18.40
CA TYR A 95 -14.53 1.79 -18.43
C TYR A 95 -15.37 2.42 -19.54
N GLU A 96 -15.33 1.86 -20.75
CA GLU A 96 -16.08 2.39 -21.90
C GLU A 96 -17.61 2.29 -21.69
N ARG A 97 -18.09 1.28 -20.97
CA ARG A 97 -19.50 1.18 -20.56
C ARG A 97 -19.92 2.28 -19.58
N GLN A 98 -18.99 2.81 -18.81
CA GLN A 98 -19.21 3.85 -17.80
C GLN A 98 -18.77 5.23 -18.29
N LYS A 99 -18.80 5.50 -19.61
CA LYS A 99 -18.33 6.75 -20.23
C LYS A 99 -18.82 8.00 -19.50
N GLY A 100 -17.88 8.86 -19.11
CA GLY A 100 -18.15 10.16 -18.49
C GLY A 100 -18.34 10.15 -16.97
N THR A 101 -18.28 8.98 -16.31
CA THR A 101 -18.42 8.90 -14.84
C THR A 101 -17.09 9.17 -14.12
N TRP A 102 -15.97 8.73 -14.70
CA TRP A 102 -14.63 8.80 -14.08
C TRP A 102 -13.55 9.17 -15.12
N PRO A 103 -12.48 9.85 -14.70
CA PRO A 103 -11.33 10.06 -15.57
C PRO A 103 -10.56 8.76 -15.83
N TRP A 104 -9.85 8.70 -16.95
CA TRP A 104 -9.01 7.54 -17.34
C TRP A 104 -7.95 7.19 -16.30
N GLU A 105 -7.37 8.20 -15.68
CA GLU A 105 -6.37 8.07 -14.62
C GLU A 105 -6.90 7.30 -13.42
N ARG A 106 -8.20 7.39 -13.15
CA ARG A 106 -8.82 6.61 -12.09
C ARG A 106 -8.83 5.12 -12.42
N LEU A 107 -9.12 4.75 -13.66
CA LEU A 107 -9.03 3.35 -14.10
C LEU A 107 -7.61 2.80 -13.95
N ALA A 108 -6.60 3.58 -14.38
CA ALA A 108 -5.20 3.21 -14.23
C ALA A 108 -4.81 3.01 -12.75
N ALA A 109 -5.25 3.93 -11.88
CA ALA A 109 -5.00 3.83 -10.44
C ALA A 109 -5.65 2.59 -9.82
N ASP A 110 -6.91 2.32 -10.14
CA ASP A 110 -7.66 1.17 -9.61
C ASP A 110 -7.05 -0.16 -10.10
N TYR A 111 -6.58 -0.21 -11.36
CA TYR A 111 -5.88 -1.38 -11.89
C TYR A 111 -4.58 -1.65 -11.17
N ILE A 112 -3.73 -0.63 -10.99
CA ILE A 112 -2.45 -0.76 -10.26
C ILE A 112 -2.71 -1.13 -8.79
N ALA A 113 -3.67 -0.50 -8.14
CA ALA A 113 -4.02 -0.78 -6.74
C ALA A 113 -4.56 -2.20 -6.53
N GLY A 114 -5.15 -2.81 -7.55
CA GLY A 114 -5.62 -4.21 -7.52
C GLY A 114 -4.52 -5.25 -7.74
N MET A 115 -3.30 -4.84 -8.10
CA MET A 115 -2.19 -5.77 -8.30
C MET A 115 -1.64 -6.28 -6.96
N THR A 116 -1.26 -7.56 -6.93
CA THR A 116 -0.35 -8.05 -5.90
C THR A 116 1.08 -7.61 -6.23
N ASP A 117 1.98 -7.56 -5.23
CA ASP A 117 3.38 -7.18 -5.44
C ASP A 117 4.05 -8.03 -6.52
N ALA A 118 3.83 -9.34 -6.50
CA ALA A 118 4.38 -10.27 -7.49
C ALA A 118 3.84 -10.02 -8.91
N TYR A 119 2.56 -9.67 -9.03
CA TYR A 119 1.96 -9.36 -10.32
C TYR A 119 2.46 -8.02 -10.86
N ALA A 120 2.57 -6.99 -10.02
CA ALA A 120 3.14 -5.70 -10.42
C ALA A 120 4.60 -5.85 -10.89
N GLU A 121 5.42 -6.66 -10.21
CA GLU A 121 6.79 -6.97 -10.63
C GLU A 121 6.85 -7.71 -11.97
N LYS A 122 5.93 -8.66 -12.20
CA LYS A 122 5.81 -9.36 -13.47
C LYS A 122 5.49 -8.38 -14.61
N VAL A 123 4.44 -7.58 -14.46
CA VAL A 123 4.02 -6.59 -15.47
C VAL A 123 5.13 -5.56 -15.73
N TYR A 124 5.78 -5.08 -14.68
CA TYR A 124 6.93 -4.17 -14.82
C TYR A 124 8.07 -4.80 -15.64
N THR A 125 8.36 -6.07 -15.38
CA THR A 125 9.42 -6.80 -16.08
C THR A 125 9.06 -7.01 -17.56
N GLU A 126 7.80 -7.32 -17.86
CA GLU A 126 7.30 -7.47 -19.22
C GLU A 126 7.40 -6.18 -20.02
N LEU A 127 7.10 -5.03 -19.39
CA LEU A 127 7.08 -3.73 -20.08
C LEU A 127 8.47 -3.08 -20.19
N PHE A 128 9.33 -3.23 -19.19
CA PHE A 128 10.54 -2.41 -19.05
C PHE A 128 11.85 -3.18 -18.95
N ALA A 129 11.84 -4.48 -18.67
CA ALA A 129 13.08 -5.24 -18.66
C ALA A 129 13.41 -5.69 -20.09
N SER A 130 14.57 -5.27 -20.58
CA SER A 130 15.14 -5.80 -21.83
C SER A 130 15.51 -7.26 -21.61
N ARG A 131 14.57 -8.18 -21.85
CA ARG A 131 14.94 -9.58 -22.06
C ARG A 131 15.53 -9.67 -23.46
N SER A 132 16.77 -10.05 -23.55
CA SER A 132 17.40 -10.51 -24.79
C SER A 132 16.90 -11.92 -25.16
N GLY A 133 15.58 -12.11 -25.16
CA GLY A 133 14.89 -13.34 -25.49
C GLY A 133 13.78 -13.04 -26.50
N SER A 134 13.68 -13.86 -27.53
CA SER A 134 12.66 -13.76 -28.57
C SER A 134 11.26 -13.70 -27.97
N ILE A 135 10.42 -12.78 -28.46
CA ILE A 135 8.98 -12.70 -28.18
C ILE A 135 8.23 -14.00 -28.60
N TYR A 136 8.92 -14.93 -29.25
CA TYR A 136 8.35 -16.16 -29.79
C TYR A 136 8.73 -17.43 -29.01
N GLU A 137 9.51 -17.35 -27.92
CA GLU A 137 9.65 -18.49 -27.01
C GLU A 137 8.41 -18.57 -26.10
N ARG A 138 7.40 -19.29 -26.62
CA ARG A 138 6.31 -19.84 -25.81
C ARG A 138 6.77 -21.22 -25.29
N ASP A 139 6.89 -21.34 -23.96
CA ASP A 139 6.83 -22.65 -23.29
C ASP A 139 5.41 -23.20 -23.30
#